data_32c7f2f6c76eefd95d8e5fc9842f606b
#
_entry.id   32c7f2f6c76eefd95d8e5fc9842f606b
#
_cell.length_a   1.000
_cell.length_b   1.000
_cell.length_c   1.000
_cell.angle_alpha   90.00
_cell.angle_beta   90.00
_cell.angle_gamma   90.00
#
_symmetry.space_group_name_H-M   'P 1'
#
loop_
_entity.id
_entity.type
_entity.pdbx_description
1 polymer ?
#
loop_
_entity_poly.entity_id
_entity_poly.type
_entity_poly.pdbx_seq_one_letter_code
_entity_poly.pdbx_strand_id
1 'polypeptide(L)'
;MKVKQLNFKKEYKEILLSGRKMTTIRRSTDLKPGDIVELIAGGESCGYAKVKSITKKRVSELSRKDAIKDGFKSVKELFKTLKKYYNELTPDSYVYIISFEKTSLKPNSKKRKRLNKSRK
;
A
#
# COMPACT_ATOMS: atom_id res chain seq x y z
N MET A 1 12.35 -11.35 12.62
CA MET A 1 11.10 -10.65 12.37
C MET A 1 10.75 -10.64 10.90
N LYS A 2 9.53 -10.97 10.58
CA LYS A 2 9.11 -11.00 9.19
C LYS A 2 8.72 -9.62 8.69
N VAL A 3 9.07 -9.36 7.45
CA VAL A 3 8.67 -8.13 6.78
C VAL A 3 7.33 -8.38 6.11
N LYS A 4 6.37 -7.54 6.38
CA LYS A 4 5.08 -7.64 5.72
C LYS A 4 5.19 -7.15 4.29
N GLN A 5 4.33 -7.67 3.45
CA GLN A 5 4.36 -7.33 2.03
C GLN A 5 3.03 -6.78 1.59
N LEU A 6 3.08 -5.85 0.62
CA LEU A 6 1.90 -5.38 -0.08
C LEU A 6 2.04 -5.85 -1.52
N ASN A 7 1.10 -6.67 -1.94
CA ASN A 7 1.14 -7.26 -3.26
C ASN A 7 0.24 -6.51 -4.24
N PHE A 8 0.78 -6.26 -5.41
CA PHE A 8 0.08 -5.55 -6.48
C PHE A 8 0.21 -6.33 -7.77
N LYS A 9 -0.63 -6.02 -8.74
CA LYS A 9 -0.51 -6.62 -10.05
C LYS A 9 0.72 -6.06 -10.75
N LYS A 10 1.27 -6.85 -11.65
CA LYS A 10 2.46 -6.49 -12.39
C LYS A 10 2.38 -5.10 -13.03
N GLU A 11 1.22 -4.74 -13.52
CA GLU A 11 1.05 -3.47 -14.22
C GLU A 11 1.25 -2.25 -13.32
N TYR A 12 1.29 -2.43 -12.01
CA TYR A 12 1.54 -1.33 -11.09
C TYR A 12 3.03 -1.10 -10.82
N LYS A 13 3.88 -1.95 -11.38
CA LYS A 13 5.31 -1.89 -11.08
C LYS A 13 5.92 -0.52 -11.30
N GLU A 14 5.70 0.07 -12.48
CA GLU A 14 6.29 1.36 -12.79
C GLU A 14 5.77 2.47 -11.89
N ILE A 15 4.48 2.43 -11.60
CA ILE A 15 3.87 3.43 -10.75
C ILE A 15 4.45 3.36 -9.34
N LEU A 16 4.63 2.13 -8.85
CA LEU A 16 5.22 1.94 -7.52
C LEU A 16 6.66 2.40 -7.47
N LEU A 17 7.43 2.06 -8.50
CA LEU A 17 8.83 2.48 -8.55
C LEU A 17 8.98 3.99 -8.61
N SER A 18 8.05 4.66 -9.28
CA SER A 18 8.12 6.11 -9.41
C SER A 18 7.64 6.84 -8.16
N GLY A 19 6.99 6.12 -7.25
CA GLY A 19 6.46 6.72 -6.05
C GLY A 19 5.14 7.45 -6.25
N ARG A 20 4.53 7.32 -7.43
CA ARG A 20 3.27 8.02 -7.72
C ARG A 20 2.05 7.40 -7.07
N LYS A 21 2.09 6.09 -6.83
CA LYS A 21 0.98 5.44 -6.13
C LYS A 21 1.28 5.51 -4.65
N MET A 22 0.47 6.26 -3.94
CA MET A 22 0.69 6.53 -2.53
C MET A 22 -0.33 5.89 -1.59
N THR A 23 -1.36 5.28 -2.15
CA THR A 23 -2.34 4.56 -1.33
C THR A 23 -2.72 3.25 -2.00
N THR A 24 -3.27 2.36 -1.20
CA THR A 24 -3.89 1.16 -1.72
C THR A 24 -5.14 0.92 -0.89
N ILE A 25 -6.17 0.36 -1.53
CA ILE A 25 -7.45 0.14 -0.87
C ILE A 25 -7.69 -1.35 -0.77
N ARG A 26 -7.91 -1.85 0.43
CA ARG A 26 -8.05 -3.27 0.72
C ARG A 26 -9.27 -3.55 1.59
N ARG A 27 -9.85 -4.75 1.45
CA ARG A 27 -11.00 -5.13 2.26
C ARG A 27 -10.60 -5.37 3.71
N SER A 28 -9.36 -5.80 3.94
CA SER A 28 -8.86 -6.01 5.28
C SER A 28 -7.35 -5.81 5.28
N THR A 29 -6.80 -5.58 6.45
CA THR A 29 -5.35 -5.42 6.58
C THR A 29 -4.94 -5.66 8.02
N ASP A 30 -3.72 -6.19 8.20
CA ASP A 30 -3.14 -6.32 9.52
C ASP A 30 -2.00 -5.33 9.70
N LEU A 31 -1.87 -4.39 8.78
CA LEU A 31 -0.83 -3.37 8.85
C LEU A 31 -1.22 -2.29 9.85
N LYS A 32 -0.21 -1.60 10.34
CA LYS A 32 -0.39 -0.48 11.28
C LYS A 32 0.48 0.69 10.84
N PRO A 33 0.07 1.91 11.19
CA PRO A 33 0.94 3.06 10.92
C PRO A 33 2.31 2.83 11.50
N GLY A 34 3.34 3.13 10.73
CA GLY A 34 4.71 2.92 11.14
C GLY A 34 5.34 1.64 10.62
N ASP A 35 4.52 0.69 10.17
CA ASP A 35 5.05 -0.56 9.62
C ASP A 35 5.87 -0.29 8.37
N ILE A 36 6.94 -1.05 8.20
CA ILE A 36 7.71 -1.05 6.96
C ILE A 36 7.29 -2.27 6.17
N VAL A 37 6.92 -2.06 4.94
CA VAL A 37 6.46 -3.14 4.07
C VAL A 37 7.27 -3.19 2.79
N GLU A 38 7.36 -4.36 2.22
CA GLU A 38 7.98 -4.53 0.91
C GLU A 38 6.88 -4.47 -0.14
N LEU A 39 7.09 -3.65 -1.16
CA LEU A 39 6.13 -3.52 -2.25
C LEU A 39 6.47 -4.57 -3.30
N ILE A 40 5.50 -5.40 -3.63
CA ILE A 40 5.68 -6.48 -4.60
C ILE A 40 4.72 -6.27 -5.74
N ALA A 41 5.22 -6.30 -6.97
CA ALA A 41 4.36 -6.20 -8.15
C ALA A 41 4.69 -7.34 -9.08
N GLY A 42 3.69 -8.19 -9.34
CA GLY A 42 3.91 -9.34 -10.20
C GLY A 42 4.98 -10.28 -9.70
N GLY A 43 5.13 -10.38 -8.38
CA GLY A 43 6.13 -11.24 -7.79
C GLY A 43 7.51 -10.63 -7.64
N GLU A 44 7.70 -9.39 -8.11
CA GLU A 44 8.99 -8.74 -8.04
C GLU A 44 8.98 -7.60 -7.01
N SER A 45 10.09 -7.46 -6.29
CA SER A 45 10.21 -6.40 -5.31
C SER A 45 10.35 -5.03 -5.97
N CYS A 46 9.57 -4.07 -5.48
CA CYS A 46 9.65 -2.69 -5.95
C CYS A 46 10.20 -1.78 -4.86
N GLY A 47 10.82 -2.37 -3.85
CA GLY A 47 11.40 -1.60 -2.77
C GLY A 47 10.51 -1.62 -1.54
N TYR A 48 10.81 -0.70 -0.63
CA TYR A 48 10.13 -0.66 0.66
C TYR A 48 9.36 0.63 0.86
N ALA A 49 8.36 0.58 1.71
CA ALA A 49 7.55 1.75 2.03
C ALA A 49 7.17 1.71 3.50
N LYS A 50 6.93 2.89 4.03
CA LYS A 50 6.46 3.03 5.41
C LYS A 50 4.98 3.35 5.37
N VAL A 51 4.21 2.64 6.16
CA VAL A 51 2.77 2.89 6.28
C VAL A 51 2.59 4.16 7.09
N LYS A 52 1.89 5.13 6.51
CA LYS A 52 1.68 6.41 7.19
C LYS A 52 0.35 6.45 7.93
N SER A 53 -0.69 5.95 7.31
CA SER A 53 -2.00 5.95 7.96
C SER A 53 -2.88 4.89 7.34
N ILE A 54 -3.89 4.50 8.10
CA ILE A 54 -4.88 3.55 7.63
C ILE A 54 -6.24 4.11 8.01
N THR A 55 -7.09 4.30 6.99
CA THR A 55 -8.40 4.89 7.19
C THR A 55 -9.48 3.91 6.76
N LYS A 56 -10.44 3.66 7.62
CA LYS A 56 -11.55 2.79 7.30
C LYS A 56 -12.70 3.62 6.77
N LYS A 57 -13.23 3.24 5.62
CA LYS A 57 -14.35 3.96 5.00
C LYS A 57 -15.31 2.98 4.36
N ARG A 58 -16.56 3.41 4.19
CA ARG A 58 -17.48 2.68 3.34
C ARG A 58 -17.13 3.02 1.90
N VAL A 59 -17.41 2.07 1.00
CA VAL A 59 -17.16 2.32 -0.42
C VAL A 59 -17.88 3.59 -0.88
N SER A 60 -19.11 3.80 -0.40
CA SER A 60 -19.90 4.98 -0.77
C SER A 60 -19.27 6.30 -0.31
N GLU A 61 -18.33 6.23 0.63
CA GLU A 61 -17.67 7.42 1.16
C GLU A 61 -16.35 7.75 0.46
N LEU A 62 -15.96 6.91 -0.49
CA LEU A 62 -14.72 7.15 -1.22
C LEU A 62 -14.88 8.41 -2.07
N SER A 63 -13.90 9.29 -2.00
CA SER A 63 -13.95 10.57 -2.69
C SER A 63 -13.05 10.56 -3.92
N ARG A 64 -13.17 11.61 -4.72
CA ARG A 64 -12.32 11.77 -5.88
C ARG A 64 -10.86 11.83 -5.46
N LYS A 65 -10.57 12.47 -4.32
CA LYS A 65 -9.22 12.53 -3.79
C LYS A 65 -8.68 11.14 -3.52
N ASP A 66 -9.52 10.30 -2.92
CA ASP A 66 -9.12 8.91 -2.63
C ASP A 66 -8.77 8.19 -3.93
N ALA A 67 -9.58 8.38 -4.96
CA ALA A 67 -9.37 7.73 -6.23
C ALA A 67 -8.06 8.20 -6.88
N ILE A 68 -7.83 9.51 -6.88
CA ILE A 68 -6.63 10.07 -7.49
C ILE A 68 -5.37 9.57 -6.78
N LYS A 69 -5.38 9.54 -5.45
CA LYS A 69 -4.24 9.05 -4.70
C LYS A 69 -3.93 7.60 -4.99
N ASP A 70 -4.96 6.84 -5.31
CA ASP A 70 -4.80 5.41 -5.60
C ASP A 70 -4.48 5.16 -7.08
N GLY A 71 -4.35 6.23 -7.87
CA GLY A 71 -3.97 6.13 -9.27
C GLY A 71 -5.11 6.09 -10.25
N PHE A 72 -6.33 6.42 -9.82
CA PHE A 72 -7.50 6.38 -10.70
C PHE A 72 -7.99 7.78 -11.01
N LYS A 73 -8.67 7.91 -12.12
CA LYS A 73 -9.16 9.20 -12.57
C LYS A 73 -10.48 9.61 -11.91
N SER A 74 -11.25 8.63 -11.47
CA SER A 74 -12.56 8.90 -10.90
C SER A 74 -12.93 7.83 -9.89
N VAL A 75 -13.91 8.15 -9.07
CA VAL A 75 -14.44 7.19 -8.10
C VAL A 75 -15.09 6.01 -8.83
N LYS A 76 -15.73 6.28 -9.93
CA LYS A 76 -16.36 5.24 -10.72
C LYS A 76 -15.36 4.20 -11.20
N GLU A 77 -14.24 4.69 -11.70
CA GLU A 77 -13.17 3.81 -12.18
C GLU A 77 -12.57 3.00 -11.03
N LEU A 78 -12.36 3.66 -9.90
CA LEU A 78 -11.87 3.01 -8.70
C LEU A 78 -12.81 1.89 -8.25
N PHE A 79 -14.10 2.20 -8.16
CA PHE A 79 -15.08 1.21 -7.73
C PHE A 79 -15.13 0.01 -8.66
N LYS A 80 -15.07 0.28 -9.96
CA LYS A 80 -15.08 -0.77 -10.96
C LYS A 80 -13.91 -1.74 -10.77
N THR A 81 -12.74 -1.19 -10.48
CA THR A 81 -11.54 -1.98 -10.26
C THR A 81 -11.64 -2.78 -8.96
N LEU A 82 -12.12 -2.14 -7.90
CA LEU A 82 -12.29 -2.82 -6.62
C LEU A 82 -13.28 -3.98 -6.76
N LYS A 83 -14.32 -3.79 -7.56
CA LYS A 83 -15.32 -4.83 -7.77
C LYS A 83 -14.73 -6.06 -8.46
N LYS A 84 -13.71 -5.85 -9.29
CA LYS A 84 -13.04 -6.98 -9.94
C LYS A 84 -12.31 -7.85 -8.93
N TYR A 85 -11.72 -7.23 -7.91
CA TYR A 85 -10.98 -7.98 -6.90
C TYR A 85 -11.88 -8.57 -5.83
N TYR A 86 -12.98 -7.87 -5.54
CA TYR A 86 -13.88 -8.24 -4.46
C TYR A 86 -15.30 -8.27 -4.99
N ASN A 87 -15.70 -9.40 -5.53
CA ASN A 87 -17.02 -9.56 -6.17
C ASN A 87 -18.18 -9.18 -5.30
N GLU A 88 -18.06 -9.43 -4.01
CA GLU A 88 -19.16 -9.17 -3.07
C GLU A 88 -19.23 -7.71 -2.63
N LEU A 89 -18.36 -6.88 -3.15
CA LEU A 89 -18.30 -5.47 -2.73
C LEU A 89 -19.56 -4.71 -3.10
N THR A 90 -20.08 -3.98 -2.13
CA THR A 90 -21.25 -3.11 -2.34
C THR A 90 -20.91 -1.73 -1.83
N PRO A 91 -21.74 -0.71 -2.13
CA PRO A 91 -21.50 0.63 -1.61
C PRO A 91 -21.43 0.70 -0.09
N ASP A 92 -22.08 -0.25 0.60
CA ASP A 92 -22.08 -0.28 2.06
C ASP A 92 -20.90 -1.05 2.65
N SER A 93 -20.11 -1.71 1.82
CA SER A 93 -18.97 -2.46 2.29
C SER A 93 -17.89 -1.53 2.83
N TYR A 94 -17.16 -2.00 3.83
CA TYR A 94 -16.02 -1.24 4.36
C TYR A 94 -14.74 -1.62 3.66
N VAL A 95 -13.88 -0.64 3.48
CA VAL A 95 -12.54 -0.87 2.94
C VAL A 95 -11.57 -0.07 3.77
N TYR A 96 -10.30 -0.41 3.63
CA TYR A 96 -9.21 0.29 4.34
C TYR A 96 -8.34 0.97 3.32
N ILE A 97 -8.13 2.27 3.50
CA ILE A 97 -7.24 3.05 2.66
C ILE A 97 -5.91 3.10 3.38
N ILE A 98 -4.91 2.44 2.80
CA ILE A 98 -3.58 2.38 3.39
C ILE A 98 -2.71 3.39 2.67
N SER A 99 -2.28 4.41 3.39
CA SER A 99 -1.40 5.45 2.85
C SER A 99 0.03 5.07 3.18
N PHE A 100 0.91 5.14 2.21
CA PHE A 100 2.30 4.76 2.42
C PHE A 100 3.23 5.69 1.64
N GLU A 101 4.49 5.65 2.04
CA GLU A 101 5.51 6.51 1.47
C GLU A 101 6.74 5.67 1.24
N LYS A 102 7.31 5.76 0.04
CA LYS A 102 8.52 5.00 -0.28
C LYS A 102 9.63 5.38 0.69
N THR A 103 10.41 4.40 1.09
CA THR A 103 11.50 4.62 2.00
C THR A 103 12.68 3.78 1.57
N SER A 104 13.89 4.26 1.85
CA SER A 104 15.09 3.49 1.60
C SER A 104 15.43 2.61 2.80
N LEU A 105 14.68 2.76 3.90
CA LEU A 105 14.93 1.96 5.10
C LEU A 105 14.47 0.53 4.87
N LYS A 106 15.34 -0.39 5.20
CA LYS A 106 15.01 -1.80 5.18
C LYS A 106 15.05 -2.29 6.63
N PRO A 107 14.08 -3.06 7.06
CA PRO A 107 14.06 -3.52 8.45
C PRO A 107 15.37 -4.20 8.86
N ASN A 108 15.93 -5.00 7.98
CA ASN A 108 17.17 -5.71 8.28
C ASN A 108 18.38 -4.80 8.36
N SER A 109 18.37 -3.72 7.60
CA SER A 109 19.49 -2.80 7.61
C SER A 109 19.70 -2.18 8.97
N LYS A 110 18.62 -1.88 9.65
CA LYS A 110 18.73 -1.30 10.98
C LYS A 110 19.44 -2.23 11.93
N LYS A 111 19.12 -3.48 11.87
CA LYS A 111 19.75 -4.46 12.74
C LYS A 111 21.25 -4.52 12.49
N ARG A 112 21.62 -4.59 11.24
CA ARG A 112 23.04 -4.70 10.90
C ARG A 112 23.82 -3.48 11.35
N LYS A 113 23.22 -2.34 11.24
CA LYS A 113 23.88 -1.12 11.66
C LYS A 113 24.24 -1.15 13.12
N ARG A 114 23.35 -1.63 13.92
CA ARG A 114 23.62 -1.71 15.33
C ARG A 114 24.78 -2.62 15.61
N LEU A 115 24.95 -3.63 14.82
CA LEU A 115 26.06 -4.54 14.99
C LEU A 115 27.37 -3.88 14.67
N ASN A 116 27.31 -3.02 13.71
CA ASN A 116 28.51 -2.33 13.34
C ASN A 116 28.91 -1.30 14.29
N LYS A 117 28.44 -0.95 14.49
CA LYS A 117 28.82 -0.06 14.91
C LYS A 117 29.27 0.09 15.69
N SER A 118 29.34 -0.06 15.45
CA SER A 118 29.60 0.00 15.90
C SER A 118 30.46 -0.22 16.04
N ARG A 119 31.04 -0.28 15.83
CA ARG A 119 31.74 -0.52 15.75
C ARG A 119 32.49 -0.18 15.69
N LYS A 120 32.64 0.01 15.65
CA LYS A 120 33.30 0.35 15.61
C LYS A 120 33.58 0.96 16.03
#